data_bbd77e443dd451674b8e0985d8a77da2
#
_entry.id   bbd77e443dd451674b8e0985d8a77da2
#
_cell.length_a   1.000
_cell.length_b   1.000
_cell.length_c   1.000
_cell.angle_alpha   90.00
_cell.angle_beta   90.00
_cell.angle_gamma   90.00
#
_symmetry.space_group_name_H-M   'P 1'
#
loop_
_entity.id
_entity.type
_entity.pdbx_description
1 polymer ?
#
loop_
_entity_poly.entity_id
_entity_poly.type
_entity_poly.pdbx_seq_one_letter_code
_entity_poly.pdbx_strand_id
1 'polypeptide(L)'
;MVDNINKKGFDISSIMKLSLKITFVVLTITMTMVICGGASGKMNAGKLDLPKTVGVWNRPDSPRLINSKNIFKYMNGAGELYLGYRFRHLEVFDYTSADQGNILVELYFMESSDDAFGLLSLDWGGEMVSLDGAPAAISNQSFAASTRALYGGGLLRLWSDDMYARIMAERETPASKEAVLALGKAIAADAQYPPEPALVKILPLAIDAVWKLRVDRLSFFRSYLVLNSIYYLSHENILDLDLSAEAVSAPYQYIPGSGDPKRSQFLLLQYENTERARQALNRFHDAYLPGHKKEKTAEKAAGSPSLFKLEDGWMAYKLIGKHIVIVFESPDPESALAILQKNESNLLKKGGGS
;
A
#
# COMPACT_ATOMS: atom_id res chain seq x y z
N MET A 1 -15.17 -35.99 -78.96
CA MET A 1 -14.77 -37.12 -78.15
C MET A 1 -14.83 -36.57 -76.70
N VAL A 2 -15.84 -36.67 -76.22
CA VAL A 2 -16.82 -36.96 -75.23
C VAL A 2 -16.22 -37.76 -74.09
N ASP A 3 -16.46 -37.22 -72.86
CA ASP A 3 -16.74 -37.89 -71.60
C ASP A 3 -15.60 -38.13 -70.62
N ASN A 4 -15.67 -37.78 -69.37
CA ASN A 4 -16.66 -38.23 -68.37
C ASN A 4 -16.49 -37.42 -67.07
N ILE A 5 -17.55 -36.73 -66.66
CA ILE A 5 -17.62 -36.09 -65.34
C ILE A 5 -18.27 -37.07 -64.37
N ASN A 6 -17.51 -37.54 -63.40
CA ASN A 6 -17.99 -38.44 -62.34
C ASN A 6 -18.55 -37.65 -61.16
N LYS A 7 -19.85 -37.68 -60.92
CA LYS A 7 -20.61 -37.13 -59.80
C LYS A 7 -20.26 -37.91 -58.55
N LYS A 8 -19.54 -37.28 -57.57
CA LYS A 8 -19.55 -37.74 -56.20
C LYS A 8 -20.72 -37.11 -55.46
N GLY A 9 -21.69 -37.92 -55.11
CA GLY A 9 -22.83 -37.50 -54.28
C GLY A 9 -22.32 -37.13 -52.87
N PHE A 10 -22.71 -35.97 -52.38
CA PHE A 10 -22.48 -35.49 -51.07
C PHE A 10 -23.46 -36.19 -50.09
N ASP A 11 -22.95 -36.97 -49.15
CA ASP A 11 -23.75 -37.63 -48.10
C ASP A 11 -24.10 -36.66 -46.98
N ILE A 12 -25.30 -36.15 -47.04
CA ILE A 12 -25.87 -35.18 -46.05
C ILE A 12 -26.02 -35.83 -44.67
N SER A 13 -26.04 -37.15 -44.54
CA SER A 13 -26.21 -37.88 -43.28
C SER A 13 -24.94 -37.75 -42.37
N SER A 14 -23.78 -37.67 -42.99
CA SER A 14 -22.50 -37.51 -42.28
C SER A 14 -22.30 -36.12 -41.72
N ILE A 15 -22.82 -35.09 -42.37
CA ILE A 15 -22.75 -33.68 -41.90
C ILE A 15 -23.69 -33.46 -40.73
N MET A 16 -24.89 -34.07 -40.70
CA MET A 16 -25.80 -33.97 -39.57
C MET A 16 -25.28 -34.69 -38.31
N LYS A 17 -24.60 -35.82 -38.44
CA LYS A 17 -23.99 -36.51 -37.31
C LYS A 17 -22.79 -35.78 -36.72
N LEU A 18 -22.03 -35.06 -37.53
CA LEU A 18 -20.90 -34.23 -37.08
C LEU A 18 -21.39 -32.96 -36.38
N SER A 19 -22.43 -32.31 -36.88
CA SER A 19 -23.06 -31.12 -36.27
C SER A 19 -23.64 -31.46 -34.90
N LEU A 20 -24.30 -32.63 -34.73
CA LEU A 20 -24.90 -33.04 -33.48
C LEU A 20 -23.85 -33.37 -32.40
N LYS A 21 -22.67 -33.90 -32.78
CA LYS A 21 -21.55 -34.13 -31.84
C LYS A 21 -20.86 -32.84 -31.40
N ILE A 22 -20.72 -31.86 -32.27
CA ILE A 22 -20.12 -30.55 -31.94
C ILE A 22 -21.04 -29.76 -31.02
N THR A 23 -22.36 -29.80 -31.23
CA THR A 23 -23.35 -29.14 -30.39
C THR A 23 -23.38 -29.74 -28.96
N PHE A 24 -23.17 -31.07 -28.81
CA PHE A 24 -23.12 -31.73 -27.50
C PHE A 24 -21.82 -31.45 -26.74
N VAL A 25 -20.70 -31.29 -27.42
CA VAL A 25 -19.40 -30.95 -26.82
C VAL A 25 -19.36 -29.46 -26.40
N VAL A 26 -19.97 -28.56 -27.16
CA VAL A 26 -20.07 -27.13 -26.80
C VAL A 26 -21.04 -26.94 -25.62
N LEU A 27 -22.12 -27.73 -25.51
CA LEU A 27 -23.08 -27.63 -24.41
C LEU A 27 -22.53 -28.21 -23.10
N THR A 28 -21.61 -29.19 -23.15
CA THR A 28 -20.94 -29.72 -21.94
C THR A 28 -19.77 -28.86 -21.48
N ILE A 29 -19.12 -28.10 -22.36
CA ILE A 29 -18.04 -27.15 -21.97
C ILE A 29 -18.62 -25.86 -21.37
N THR A 30 -19.81 -25.43 -21.77
CA THR A 30 -20.48 -24.26 -21.16
C THR A 30 -21.08 -24.54 -19.80
N MET A 31 -21.35 -25.79 -19.44
CA MET A 31 -21.94 -26.14 -18.14
C MET A 31 -20.88 -26.43 -17.05
N THR A 32 -19.59 -26.56 -17.39
CA THR A 32 -18.49 -26.73 -16.43
C THR A 32 -17.74 -25.43 -16.11
N MET A 33 -18.07 -24.30 -16.75
CA MET A 33 -17.47 -22.99 -16.43
C MET A 33 -18.30 -22.11 -15.46
N VAL A 34 -19.36 -22.63 -14.86
CA VAL A 34 -20.24 -21.88 -13.95
C VAL A 34 -20.01 -22.19 -12.47
N ILE A 35 -19.02 -23.05 -12.12
CA ILE A 35 -18.75 -23.39 -10.69
C ILE A 35 -17.27 -23.11 -10.33
N CYS A 36 -16.72 -22.01 -10.84
CA CYS A 36 -15.56 -21.35 -10.24
C CYS A 36 -15.81 -19.83 -10.24
N GLY A 37 -17.01 -19.44 -9.89
CA GLY A 37 -17.29 -18.11 -9.39
C GLY A 37 -16.67 -18.05 -8.00
N GLY A 38 -15.45 -17.50 -7.89
CA GLY A 38 -14.92 -17.11 -6.61
C GLY A 38 -16.00 -16.32 -5.90
N ALA A 39 -16.34 -16.76 -4.71
CA ALA A 39 -17.13 -15.99 -3.78
C ALA A 39 -16.34 -14.71 -3.48
N SER A 40 -16.51 -13.69 -4.34
CA SER A 40 -16.37 -12.32 -3.94
C SER A 40 -17.45 -12.14 -2.89
N GLY A 41 -17.09 -12.40 -1.64
CA GLY A 41 -17.90 -12.01 -0.52
C GLY A 41 -18.12 -10.52 -0.68
N LYS A 42 -19.32 -10.13 -1.15
CA LYS A 42 -19.85 -8.83 -0.83
C LYS A 42 -19.93 -8.83 0.70
N MET A 43 -18.85 -8.37 1.34
CA MET A 43 -18.96 -7.93 2.72
C MET A 43 -20.01 -6.83 2.67
N ASN A 44 -21.17 -7.12 3.27
CA ASN A 44 -22.05 -6.07 3.75
C ASN A 44 -21.16 -5.25 4.69
N ALA A 45 -20.62 -4.14 4.19
CA ALA A 45 -20.13 -3.09 5.04
C ALA A 45 -21.32 -2.71 5.89
N GLY A 46 -21.39 -3.23 7.10
CA GLY A 46 -22.35 -2.81 8.10
C GLY A 46 -22.19 -1.31 8.15
N LYS A 47 -23.27 -0.57 7.96
CA LYS A 47 -23.27 0.89 8.06
C LYS A 47 -22.64 1.23 9.40
N LEU A 48 -21.45 1.81 9.40
CA LEU A 48 -20.76 2.23 10.61
C LEU A 48 -21.68 3.22 11.34
N ASP A 49 -22.25 2.80 12.48
CA ASP A 49 -23.18 3.61 13.24
C ASP A 49 -22.44 4.29 14.39
N LEU A 50 -21.86 5.46 14.08
CA LEU A 50 -21.27 6.30 15.12
C LEU A 50 -22.34 6.79 16.09
N PRO A 51 -22.04 6.87 17.40
CA PRO A 51 -22.98 7.36 18.39
C PRO A 51 -23.38 8.81 18.07
N LYS A 52 -24.69 9.13 18.19
CA LYS A 52 -25.20 10.48 17.98
C LYS A 52 -24.67 11.47 19.02
N THR A 53 -24.42 10.98 20.23
CA THR A 53 -23.94 11.78 21.38
C THR A 53 -22.76 11.08 22.03
N VAL A 54 -21.70 11.82 22.31
CA VAL A 54 -20.53 11.39 23.09
C VAL A 54 -20.21 12.47 24.14
N GLY A 55 -20.40 12.16 25.39
CA GLY A 55 -20.31 13.19 26.46
C GLY A 55 -21.25 14.34 26.18
N VAL A 56 -20.71 15.55 26.02
CA VAL A 56 -21.47 16.78 25.72
C VAL A 56 -21.55 17.11 24.23
N TRP A 57 -20.92 16.30 23.37
CA TRP A 57 -20.85 16.51 21.93
C TRP A 57 -21.97 15.76 21.20
N ASN A 58 -22.62 16.46 20.25
CA ASN A 58 -23.67 15.88 19.42
C ASN A 58 -23.34 16.08 17.94
N ARG A 59 -23.58 15.05 17.11
CA ARG A 59 -23.40 15.12 15.68
C ARG A 59 -24.72 15.27 14.91
N PRO A 60 -24.72 15.79 13.68
CA PRO A 60 -25.86 15.74 12.77
C PRO A 60 -26.19 14.28 12.39
N ASP A 61 -27.42 14.06 11.91
CA ASP A 61 -27.90 12.73 11.53
C ASP A 61 -27.14 12.12 10.35
N SER A 62 -26.61 12.96 9.45
CA SER A 62 -25.91 12.51 8.25
C SER A 62 -24.53 13.17 8.13
N PRO A 63 -23.52 12.45 7.61
CA PRO A 63 -22.21 13.03 7.32
C PRO A 63 -22.26 13.97 6.11
N ARG A 64 -21.25 14.82 6.00
CA ARG A 64 -20.89 15.47 4.74
C ARG A 64 -20.11 14.45 3.88
N LEU A 65 -20.58 14.21 2.66
CA LEU A 65 -19.92 13.28 1.74
C LEU A 65 -18.97 14.03 0.80
N ILE A 66 -17.72 13.58 0.79
CA ILE A 66 -16.65 14.13 -0.05
C ILE A 66 -16.16 12.98 -0.94
N ASN A 67 -16.03 13.25 -2.23
CA ASN A 67 -15.50 12.32 -3.22
C ASN A 67 -14.34 12.95 -4.02
N SER A 68 -13.77 12.25 -4.98
CA SER A 68 -12.65 12.72 -5.79
C SER A 68 -12.94 14.03 -6.56
N LYS A 69 -14.21 14.33 -6.87
CA LYS A 69 -14.58 15.55 -7.60
C LYS A 69 -14.61 16.80 -6.73
N ASN A 70 -14.84 16.66 -5.43
CA ASN A 70 -15.00 17.78 -4.51
C ASN A 70 -13.98 17.81 -3.35
N ILE A 71 -13.02 16.86 -3.31
CA ILE A 71 -12.01 16.79 -2.26
C ILE A 71 -11.14 18.06 -2.18
N PHE A 72 -10.80 18.65 -3.33
CA PHE A 72 -10.05 19.91 -3.37
C PHE A 72 -10.82 21.10 -2.81
N LYS A 73 -12.16 21.09 -2.92
CA LYS A 73 -13.00 22.11 -2.28
C LYS A 73 -13.00 21.97 -0.77
N TYR A 74 -12.85 20.76 -0.26
CA TYR A 74 -12.83 20.48 1.18
C TYR A 74 -11.46 20.77 1.81
N MET A 75 -10.35 20.33 1.21
CA MET A 75 -9.03 20.39 1.82
C MET A 75 -7.92 20.98 0.93
N ASN A 76 -8.30 21.73 -0.12
CA ASN A 76 -7.36 22.36 -1.07
C ASN A 76 -6.37 21.34 -1.66
N GLY A 77 -5.09 21.74 -1.85
CA GLY A 77 -4.04 20.88 -2.39
C GLY A 77 -3.74 19.61 -1.57
N ALA A 78 -4.12 19.55 -0.29
CA ALA A 78 -3.94 18.36 0.51
C ALA A 78 -4.74 17.15 -0.01
N GLY A 79 -5.77 17.36 -0.82
CA GLY A 79 -6.52 16.29 -1.50
C GLY A 79 -5.68 15.40 -2.37
N GLU A 80 -4.60 15.90 -2.98
CA GLU A 80 -3.64 15.12 -3.78
C GLU A 80 -3.07 13.91 -3.03
N LEU A 81 -2.80 14.08 -1.74
CA LEU A 81 -2.26 13.01 -0.91
C LEU A 81 -3.19 11.80 -0.88
N TYR A 82 -4.49 12.03 -0.66
CA TYR A 82 -5.50 10.98 -0.58
C TYR A 82 -5.80 10.36 -1.93
N LEU A 83 -5.80 11.16 -3.00
CA LEU A 83 -5.93 10.68 -4.38
C LEU A 83 -4.70 9.89 -4.84
N GLY A 84 -3.56 10.06 -4.19
CA GLY A 84 -2.35 9.24 -4.38
C GLY A 84 -2.48 7.80 -3.91
N TYR A 85 -3.62 7.46 -3.27
CA TYR A 85 -4.09 6.13 -2.95
C TYR A 85 -5.40 5.85 -3.69
N ARG A 86 -5.92 4.63 -3.67
CA ARG A 86 -7.21 4.30 -4.31
C ARG A 86 -8.38 4.75 -3.43
N PHE A 87 -8.58 6.08 -3.39
CA PHE A 87 -9.60 6.75 -2.58
C PHE A 87 -10.99 6.57 -3.17
N ARG A 88 -11.97 6.14 -2.36
CA ARG A 88 -13.39 6.04 -2.74
C ARG A 88 -14.17 7.29 -2.34
N HIS A 89 -14.25 7.56 -1.05
CA HIS A 89 -14.94 8.73 -0.50
C HIS A 89 -14.50 9.00 0.94
N LEU A 90 -14.86 10.16 1.44
CA LEU A 90 -14.67 10.62 2.81
C LEU A 90 -16.02 10.98 3.41
N GLU A 91 -16.32 10.47 4.59
CA GLU A 91 -17.44 10.90 5.43
C GLU A 91 -16.92 11.81 6.54
N VAL A 92 -17.59 12.97 6.71
CA VAL A 92 -17.18 13.96 7.70
C VAL A 92 -18.33 14.23 8.65
N PHE A 93 -18.08 14.04 9.95
CA PHE A 93 -19.03 14.36 11.02
C PHE A 93 -18.46 15.47 11.91
N ASP A 94 -19.25 16.53 12.10
CA ASP A 94 -18.92 17.61 13.01
C ASP A 94 -19.69 17.38 14.33
N TYR A 95 -18.99 16.92 15.37
CA TYR A 95 -19.55 16.83 16.71
C TYR A 95 -19.41 18.18 17.41
N THR A 96 -20.52 18.79 17.76
CA THR A 96 -20.56 20.14 18.35
C THR A 96 -20.95 20.09 19.83
N SER A 97 -20.37 20.99 20.61
CA SER A 97 -20.75 21.27 22.01
C SER A 97 -20.96 22.76 22.20
N ALA A 98 -21.62 23.17 23.30
CA ALA A 98 -21.89 24.56 23.58
C ALA A 98 -20.61 25.34 23.97
N ASP A 99 -19.67 24.71 24.68
CA ASP A 99 -18.56 25.38 25.36
C ASP A 99 -17.21 24.65 25.30
N GLN A 100 -17.18 23.39 24.79
CA GLN A 100 -15.97 22.55 24.83
C GLN A 100 -15.18 22.55 23.49
N GLY A 101 -15.59 23.35 22.50
CA GLY A 101 -15.08 23.25 21.12
C GLY A 101 -15.67 22.06 20.39
N ASN A 102 -15.29 21.86 19.16
CA ASN A 102 -15.83 20.81 18.30
C ASN A 102 -14.88 19.59 18.23
N ILE A 103 -15.45 18.44 17.86
CA ILE A 103 -14.67 17.25 17.47
C ILE A 103 -15.02 16.95 16.01
N LEU A 104 -14.01 16.94 15.16
CA LEU A 104 -14.12 16.58 13.75
C LEU A 104 -13.78 15.09 13.59
N VAL A 105 -14.68 14.33 12.95
CA VAL A 105 -14.46 12.93 12.59
C VAL A 105 -14.42 12.83 11.07
N GLU A 106 -13.31 12.35 10.54
CA GLU A 106 -13.08 12.12 9.12
C GLU A 106 -12.83 10.62 8.89
N LEU A 107 -13.68 9.98 8.09
CA LEU A 107 -13.61 8.56 7.74
C LEU A 107 -13.29 8.42 6.26
N TYR A 108 -12.04 8.10 5.95
CA TYR A 108 -11.54 7.91 4.58
C TYR A 108 -11.71 6.46 4.17
N PHE A 109 -12.63 6.19 3.26
CA PHE A 109 -12.89 4.86 2.70
C PHE A 109 -12.03 4.65 1.46
N MET A 110 -11.25 3.58 1.45
CA MET A 110 -10.30 3.23 0.42
C MET A 110 -10.77 2.00 -0.36
N GLU A 111 -10.14 1.71 -1.51
CA GLU A 111 -10.43 0.49 -2.28
C GLU A 111 -9.89 -0.77 -1.59
N SER A 112 -8.88 -0.64 -0.74
CA SER A 112 -8.29 -1.75 -0.01
C SER A 112 -7.78 -1.34 1.37
N SER A 113 -7.62 -2.34 2.22
CA SER A 113 -6.99 -2.19 3.53
C SER A 113 -5.54 -1.69 3.43
N ASP A 114 -4.80 -2.10 2.41
CA ASP A 114 -3.41 -1.65 2.20
C ASP A 114 -3.34 -0.14 1.93
N ASP A 115 -4.32 0.42 1.23
CA ASP A 115 -4.41 1.87 0.99
C ASP A 115 -4.74 2.63 2.29
N ALA A 116 -5.63 2.10 3.12
CA ALA A 116 -5.94 2.67 4.42
C ALA A 116 -4.73 2.59 5.39
N PHE A 117 -4.01 1.45 5.40
CA PHE A 117 -2.74 1.33 6.10
C PHE A 117 -1.72 2.35 5.60
N GLY A 118 -1.65 2.57 4.29
CA GLY A 118 -0.77 3.56 3.68
C GLY A 118 -0.96 4.94 4.26
N LEU A 119 -2.20 5.40 4.40
CA LEU A 119 -2.52 6.70 5.02
C LEU A 119 -2.10 6.77 6.50
N LEU A 120 -2.32 5.70 7.29
CA LEU A 120 -1.83 5.66 8.67
C LEU A 120 -0.30 5.73 8.72
N SER A 121 0.37 5.05 7.79
CA SER A 121 1.83 4.93 7.75
C SER A 121 2.57 6.21 7.33
N LEU A 122 1.86 7.26 6.92
CA LEU A 122 2.48 8.54 6.58
C LEU A 122 2.93 9.34 7.80
N ASP A 123 2.31 9.10 8.92
CA ASP A 123 2.64 9.81 10.16
C ASP A 123 2.45 8.89 11.38
N TRP A 124 3.55 8.45 11.96
CA TRP A 124 3.61 7.63 13.17
C TRP A 124 3.68 8.45 14.46
N GLY A 125 3.45 9.76 14.38
CA GLY A 125 3.46 10.63 15.56
C GLY A 125 2.35 10.29 16.55
N GLY A 126 2.60 10.56 17.82
CA GLY A 126 1.68 10.23 18.92
C GLY A 126 2.03 8.91 19.61
N GLU A 127 1.20 8.54 20.56
CA GLU A 127 1.32 7.30 21.33
C GLU A 127 0.38 6.23 20.77
N MET A 128 0.84 4.99 20.75
CA MET A 128 -0.02 3.86 20.43
C MET A 128 -1.09 3.69 21.49
N VAL A 129 -2.35 3.60 21.07
CA VAL A 129 -3.48 3.38 21.97
C VAL A 129 -4.22 2.10 21.61
N SER A 130 -4.63 1.35 22.65
CA SER A 130 -5.53 0.21 22.46
C SER A 130 -6.97 0.68 22.52
N LEU A 131 -7.75 0.36 21.50
CA LEU A 131 -9.17 0.69 21.40
C LEU A 131 -10.07 -0.46 21.85
N ASP A 132 -9.56 -1.69 21.88
CA ASP A 132 -10.27 -2.91 22.27
C ASP A 132 -10.03 -3.35 23.74
N GLY A 133 -9.23 -2.57 24.48
CA GLY A 133 -8.84 -2.87 25.85
C GLY A 133 -7.68 -3.86 25.97
N ALA A 134 -7.20 -4.44 24.87
CA ALA A 134 -5.96 -5.18 24.88
C ALA A 134 -4.76 -4.25 25.11
N PRO A 135 -3.72 -4.63 25.86
CA PRO A 135 -2.54 -3.79 25.99
C PRO A 135 -1.93 -3.52 24.61
N ALA A 136 -1.55 -2.27 24.33
CA ALA A 136 -0.82 -1.89 23.14
C ALA A 136 0.57 -2.57 23.20
N ALA A 137 0.62 -3.83 22.77
CA ALA A 137 1.85 -4.61 22.83
C ALA A 137 2.66 -4.37 21.56
N ILE A 138 3.85 -3.81 21.71
CA ILE A 138 4.88 -3.87 20.68
C ILE A 138 5.37 -5.32 20.62
N SER A 139 4.77 -6.14 19.75
CA SER A 139 5.40 -7.41 19.41
C SER A 139 6.54 -7.12 18.45
N ASN A 140 7.75 -7.51 18.82
CA ASN A 140 8.94 -7.40 17.98
C ASN A 140 8.85 -8.23 16.67
N GLN A 141 7.72 -8.84 16.37
CA GLN A 141 7.54 -9.79 15.27
C GLN A 141 6.46 -9.39 14.24
N SER A 142 5.60 -8.44 14.54
CA SER A 142 4.62 -7.95 13.59
C SER A 142 4.31 -6.48 13.87
N PHE A 143 4.48 -5.68 12.84
CA PHE A 143 4.22 -4.24 12.89
C PHE A 143 2.73 -3.93 13.09
N ALA A 144 1.83 -4.75 12.53
CA ALA A 144 0.41 -4.50 12.48
C ALA A 144 -0.38 -4.96 13.71
N ALA A 145 0.10 -5.95 14.45
CA ALA A 145 -0.67 -6.46 15.59
C ALA A 145 -0.84 -5.42 16.71
N SER A 146 -0.04 -4.35 16.70
CA SER A 146 0.01 -3.38 17.79
C SER A 146 -0.27 -1.93 17.41
N THR A 147 -0.26 -1.57 16.11
CA THR A 147 -0.26 -0.15 15.71
C THR A 147 -1.44 0.20 14.81
N ARG A 148 -2.65 0.02 15.30
CA ARG A 148 -3.85 0.38 14.53
C ARG A 148 -4.39 1.76 14.90
N ALA A 149 -3.97 2.30 16.04
CA ALA A 149 -4.40 3.61 16.52
C ALA A 149 -3.27 4.37 17.20
N LEU A 150 -3.15 5.65 16.85
CA LEU A 150 -2.16 6.60 17.34
C LEU A 150 -2.87 7.84 17.87
N TYR A 151 -2.58 8.24 19.10
CA TYR A 151 -3.15 9.43 19.72
C TYR A 151 -2.06 10.43 20.10
N GLY A 152 -2.29 11.71 19.80
CA GLY A 152 -1.42 12.80 20.23
C GLY A 152 -2.01 14.17 19.90
N GLY A 153 -1.90 15.12 20.82
CA GLY A 153 -2.34 16.49 20.59
C GLY A 153 -3.83 16.63 20.24
N GLY A 154 -4.71 15.82 20.86
CA GLY A 154 -6.15 15.82 20.58
C GLY A 154 -6.55 15.11 19.27
N LEU A 155 -5.61 14.53 18.55
CA LEU A 155 -5.84 13.79 17.31
C LEU A 155 -5.66 12.29 17.54
N LEU A 156 -6.71 11.51 17.24
CA LEU A 156 -6.65 10.06 17.10
C LEU A 156 -6.66 9.71 15.61
N ARG A 157 -5.72 8.87 15.20
CA ARG A 157 -5.66 8.28 13.86
C ARG A 157 -5.74 6.79 13.99
N LEU A 158 -6.55 6.13 13.17
CA LEU A 158 -6.67 4.68 13.22
C LEU A 158 -6.90 4.09 11.83
N TRP A 159 -6.47 2.85 11.68
CA TRP A 159 -6.70 2.00 10.54
C TRP A 159 -7.65 0.86 10.94
N SER A 160 -8.74 0.70 10.20
CA SER A 160 -9.75 -0.32 10.41
C SER A 160 -10.28 -0.79 9.07
N ASP A 161 -10.08 -2.06 8.73
CA ASP A 161 -10.46 -2.62 7.44
C ASP A 161 -9.91 -1.79 6.26
N ASP A 162 -10.77 -1.37 5.33
CA ASP A 162 -10.45 -0.51 4.21
C ASP A 162 -10.62 0.99 4.52
N MET A 163 -10.67 1.34 5.81
CA MET A 163 -10.90 2.69 6.29
C MET A 163 -9.71 3.21 7.12
N TYR A 164 -9.32 4.45 6.82
CA TYR A 164 -8.47 5.28 7.66
C TYR A 164 -9.32 6.35 8.32
N ALA A 165 -9.26 6.49 9.63
CA ALA A 165 -10.02 7.51 10.36
C ALA A 165 -9.12 8.51 11.07
N ARG A 166 -9.57 9.76 11.10
CA ARG A 166 -9.02 10.85 11.89
C ARG A 166 -10.12 11.44 12.77
N ILE A 167 -9.86 11.52 14.07
CA ILE A 167 -10.77 12.12 15.03
C ILE A 167 -10.00 13.21 15.77
N MET A 168 -10.37 14.45 15.57
CA MET A 168 -9.60 15.59 16.04
C MET A 168 -10.47 16.51 16.90
N ALA A 169 -10.06 16.72 18.14
CA ALA A 169 -10.65 17.75 19.01
C ALA A 169 -10.05 19.12 18.68
N GLU A 170 -10.89 20.13 18.54
CA GLU A 170 -10.47 21.52 18.37
C GLU A 170 -9.62 22.01 19.54
N ARG A 171 -9.93 21.50 20.74
CA ARG A 171 -9.19 21.78 21.97
C ARG A 171 -8.98 20.49 22.76
N GLU A 172 -7.74 20.19 23.09
CA GLU A 172 -7.43 19.02 23.92
C GLU A 172 -7.71 19.33 25.40
N THR A 173 -8.64 18.58 25.97
CA THR A 173 -8.99 18.55 27.39
C THR A 173 -9.16 17.10 27.82
N PRO A 174 -9.17 16.76 29.13
CA PRO A 174 -9.49 15.40 29.56
C PRO A 174 -10.81 14.88 28.99
N ALA A 175 -11.86 15.71 28.96
CA ALA A 175 -13.17 15.35 28.43
C ALA A 175 -13.14 15.12 26.92
N SER A 176 -12.48 15.99 26.12
CA SER A 176 -12.36 15.79 24.69
C SER A 176 -11.48 14.58 24.33
N LYS A 177 -10.41 14.31 25.09
CA LYS A 177 -9.61 13.08 24.93
C LYS A 177 -10.45 11.83 25.15
N GLU A 178 -11.27 11.80 26.20
CA GLU A 178 -12.18 10.69 26.48
C GLU A 178 -13.19 10.49 25.34
N ALA A 179 -13.79 11.58 24.86
CA ALA A 179 -14.73 11.53 23.74
C ALA A 179 -14.09 11.04 22.44
N VAL A 180 -12.89 11.55 22.10
CA VAL A 180 -12.12 11.10 20.92
C VAL A 180 -11.79 9.61 20.99
N LEU A 181 -11.35 9.11 22.15
CA LEU A 181 -11.06 7.70 22.34
C LEU A 181 -12.33 6.83 22.31
N ALA A 182 -13.46 7.33 22.85
CA ALA A 182 -14.75 6.65 22.78
C ALA A 182 -15.27 6.51 21.34
N LEU A 183 -15.11 7.57 20.52
CA LEU A 183 -15.41 7.51 19.09
C LEU A 183 -14.51 6.53 18.34
N GLY A 184 -13.23 6.51 18.65
CA GLY A 184 -12.29 5.52 18.11
C GLY A 184 -12.66 4.09 18.46
N LYS A 185 -13.08 3.83 19.69
CA LYS A 185 -13.60 2.51 20.12
C LYS A 185 -14.86 2.12 19.37
N ALA A 186 -15.79 3.06 19.15
CA ALA A 186 -17.00 2.78 18.38
C ALA A 186 -16.68 2.41 16.91
N ILE A 187 -15.67 3.05 16.31
CA ILE A 187 -15.19 2.71 14.97
C ILE A 187 -14.54 1.33 14.93
N ALA A 188 -13.80 0.97 15.97
CA ALA A 188 -13.06 -0.28 16.04
C ALA A 188 -13.89 -1.48 16.53
N ALA A 189 -15.09 -1.26 17.07
CA ALA A 189 -15.87 -2.28 17.78
C ALA A 189 -16.19 -3.52 16.93
N ASP A 190 -16.55 -3.32 15.66
CA ASP A 190 -16.89 -4.39 14.73
C ASP A 190 -15.82 -4.61 13.65
N ALA A 191 -14.66 -3.98 13.83
CA ALA A 191 -13.59 -4.00 12.83
C ALA A 191 -12.96 -5.38 12.71
N GLN A 192 -12.83 -5.87 11.49
CA GLN A 192 -11.92 -6.96 11.20
C GLN A 192 -10.50 -6.41 11.11
N TYR A 193 -9.55 -7.17 11.62
CA TYR A 193 -8.15 -6.77 11.60
C TYR A 193 -7.43 -7.40 10.41
N PRO A 194 -7.39 -6.73 9.24
CA PRO A 194 -6.68 -7.26 8.10
C PRO A 194 -5.18 -7.35 8.39
N PRO A 195 -4.48 -8.25 7.72
CA PRO A 195 -3.04 -8.32 7.82
C PRO A 195 -2.40 -7.06 7.20
N GLU A 196 -1.18 -6.77 7.60
CA GLU A 196 -0.34 -5.75 6.94
C GLU A 196 -0.20 -6.03 5.44
N PRO A 197 0.07 -4.98 4.63
CA PRO A 197 0.39 -5.15 3.22
C PRO A 197 1.49 -6.19 2.99
N ALA A 198 1.33 -7.02 1.97
CA ALA A 198 2.27 -8.10 1.68
C ALA A 198 3.70 -7.56 1.48
N LEU A 199 3.83 -6.39 0.85
CA LEU A 199 5.10 -5.74 0.59
C LEU A 199 5.80 -5.29 1.89
N VAL A 200 5.05 -4.89 2.92
CA VAL A 200 5.59 -4.53 4.24
C VAL A 200 6.13 -5.76 4.96
N LYS A 201 5.40 -6.89 4.91
CA LYS A 201 5.81 -8.15 5.56
C LYS A 201 7.11 -8.75 5.02
N ILE A 202 7.51 -8.36 3.82
CA ILE A 202 8.75 -8.86 3.21
C ILE A 202 9.97 -8.25 3.88
N LEU A 203 9.86 -7.02 4.41
CA LEU A 203 11.00 -6.29 4.96
C LEU A 203 11.62 -7.00 6.17
N PRO A 204 12.93 -7.25 6.18
CA PRO A 204 13.61 -7.75 7.37
C PRO A 204 13.71 -6.64 8.42
N LEU A 205 13.28 -6.94 9.65
CA LEU A 205 13.38 -6.01 10.79
C LEU A 205 14.85 -5.72 11.17
N ALA A 206 15.76 -6.60 10.77
CA ALA A 206 17.19 -6.44 10.96
C ALA A 206 17.95 -7.03 9.77
N ILE A 207 18.96 -6.34 9.33
CA ILE A 207 19.90 -6.85 8.33
C ILE A 207 20.91 -7.77 9.03
N ASP A 208 21.41 -7.29 10.17
CA ASP A 208 22.37 -7.96 11.06
C ASP A 208 22.19 -7.51 12.51
N ALA A 209 23.22 -7.64 13.35
CA ALA A 209 23.16 -7.23 14.75
C ALA A 209 22.98 -5.72 14.94
N VAL A 210 23.51 -4.89 14.02
CA VAL A 210 23.60 -3.44 14.18
C VAL A 210 22.66 -2.65 13.24
N TRP A 211 22.35 -3.15 12.06
CA TRP A 211 21.42 -2.50 11.13
C TRP A 211 19.98 -2.94 11.40
N LYS A 212 19.13 -2.00 11.83
CA LYS A 212 17.72 -2.23 12.18
C LYS A 212 16.80 -1.36 11.33
N LEU A 213 15.66 -1.94 10.94
CA LEU A 213 14.58 -1.21 10.28
C LEU A 213 13.95 -0.22 11.26
N ARG A 214 13.77 1.03 10.86
CA ARG A 214 13.00 2.03 11.60
C ARG A 214 11.53 1.90 11.19
N VAL A 215 10.85 1.02 11.89
CA VAL A 215 9.42 0.74 11.65
C VAL A 215 8.53 1.97 11.89
N ASP A 216 8.94 2.84 12.81
CA ASP A 216 8.33 4.14 13.10
C ASP A 216 8.58 5.21 12.01
N ARG A 217 9.19 4.84 10.90
CA ARG A 217 9.44 5.65 9.72
C ARG A 217 9.11 4.90 8.42
N LEU A 218 8.45 3.75 8.55
CA LEU A 218 7.99 2.99 7.40
C LEU A 218 6.75 3.65 6.80
N SER A 219 6.69 3.76 5.49
CA SER A 219 5.52 4.26 4.77
C SER A 219 5.21 3.37 3.57
N PHE A 220 3.95 2.99 3.43
CA PHE A 220 3.40 2.31 2.25
C PHE A 220 2.68 3.32 1.37
N PHE A 221 2.91 3.30 0.07
CA PHE A 221 2.32 4.27 -0.86
C PHE A 221 2.28 3.74 -2.31
N ARG A 222 1.62 4.52 -3.22
CA ARG A 222 1.50 4.22 -4.65
C ARG A 222 1.97 5.36 -5.56
N SER A 223 2.02 6.58 -5.03
CA SER A 223 2.24 7.79 -5.81
C SER A 223 3.62 8.39 -5.56
N TYR A 224 4.23 8.95 -6.61
CA TYR A 224 5.49 9.71 -6.48
C TYR A 224 5.31 11.02 -5.66
N LEU A 225 4.10 11.61 -5.65
CA LEU A 225 3.82 12.77 -4.80
C LEU A 225 3.86 12.39 -3.32
N VAL A 226 3.35 11.22 -2.98
CA VAL A 226 3.46 10.67 -1.63
C VAL A 226 4.91 10.35 -1.29
N LEU A 227 5.65 9.70 -2.20
CA LEU A 227 7.09 9.47 -2.00
C LEU A 227 7.82 10.77 -1.68
N ASN A 228 7.60 11.83 -2.47
CA ASN A 228 8.26 13.12 -2.28
C ASN A 228 7.87 13.84 -0.97
N SER A 229 6.74 13.49 -0.35
CA SER A 229 6.36 14.01 0.97
C SER A 229 7.13 13.36 2.13
N ILE A 230 7.68 12.16 1.93
CA ILE A 230 8.46 11.40 2.91
C ILE A 230 9.97 11.38 2.61
N TYR A 231 10.30 11.26 1.34
CA TYR A 231 11.67 11.26 0.83
C TYR A 231 11.68 11.88 -0.57
N TYR A 232 12.18 13.11 -0.68
CA TYR A 232 12.23 13.81 -1.95
C TYR A 232 13.21 13.16 -2.92
N LEU A 233 12.71 12.70 -4.05
CA LEU A 233 13.51 12.04 -5.07
C LEU A 233 13.68 12.89 -6.34
N SER A 234 12.56 13.43 -6.86
CA SER A 234 12.54 14.24 -8.08
C SER A 234 11.21 14.98 -8.19
N HIS A 235 11.22 16.14 -8.87
CA HIS A 235 9.96 16.83 -9.25
C HIS A 235 9.16 16.08 -10.32
N GLU A 236 9.78 15.12 -11.03
CA GLU A 236 9.12 14.26 -12.01
C GLU A 236 8.90 12.86 -11.46
N ASN A 237 7.94 12.15 -12.03
CA ASN A 237 7.66 10.74 -11.72
C ASN A 237 8.68 9.81 -12.39
N ILE A 238 9.92 9.84 -11.92
CA ILE A 238 11.02 9.07 -12.51
C ILE A 238 10.95 7.57 -12.23
N LEU A 239 10.13 7.15 -11.26
CA LEU A 239 9.88 5.75 -10.91
C LEU A 239 8.59 5.20 -11.54
N ASP A 240 7.89 5.98 -12.38
CA ASP A 240 6.65 5.59 -13.04
C ASP A 240 5.59 5.03 -12.08
N LEU A 241 5.48 5.64 -10.88
CA LEU A 241 4.53 5.24 -9.86
C LEU A 241 3.11 5.71 -10.22
N ASP A 242 2.16 4.82 -10.08
CA ASP A 242 0.74 5.08 -10.20
C ASP A 242 -0.06 4.17 -9.25
N LEU A 243 -1.41 4.24 -9.33
CA LEU A 243 -2.28 3.48 -8.44
C LEU A 243 -2.20 1.95 -8.62
N SER A 244 -1.58 1.45 -9.70
CA SER A 244 -1.35 0.00 -9.90
C SER A 244 -0.03 -0.48 -9.27
N ALA A 245 0.90 0.44 -8.98
CA ALA A 245 2.14 0.13 -8.29
C ALA A 245 1.96 0.13 -6.78
N GLU A 246 2.85 -0.58 -6.09
CA GLU A 246 2.97 -0.56 -4.63
C GLU A 246 4.40 -0.23 -4.24
N ALA A 247 4.57 0.57 -3.21
CA ALA A 247 5.87 0.95 -2.73
C ALA A 247 5.93 1.01 -1.21
N VAL A 248 7.09 0.66 -0.65
CA VAL A 248 7.41 0.83 0.76
C VAL A 248 8.73 1.56 0.88
N SER A 249 8.75 2.60 1.69
CA SER A 249 9.95 3.34 2.05
C SER A 249 10.18 3.28 3.56
N ALA A 250 11.41 2.99 3.98
CA ALA A 250 11.80 3.03 5.38
C ALA A 250 13.33 3.15 5.51
N PRO A 251 13.86 3.89 6.50
CA PRO A 251 15.29 3.87 6.75
C PRO A 251 15.69 2.62 7.54
N TYR A 252 16.84 2.06 7.18
CA TYR A 252 17.63 1.22 8.07
C TYR A 252 18.60 2.11 8.84
N GLN A 253 18.64 1.94 10.16
CA GLN A 253 19.52 2.67 11.05
C GLN A 253 20.60 1.76 11.60
N TYR A 254 21.84 2.21 11.51
CA TYR A 254 22.97 1.60 12.17
C TYR A 254 22.99 2.03 13.64
N ILE A 255 22.91 1.08 14.55
CA ILE A 255 22.92 1.29 16.01
C ILE A 255 24.17 0.62 16.56
N PRO A 256 25.33 1.30 16.52
CA PRO A 256 26.55 0.77 17.11
C PRO A 256 26.50 0.79 18.63
N GLY A 257 27.33 0.00 19.27
CA GLY A 257 27.56 0.12 20.71
C GLY A 257 28.23 1.43 21.13
N SER A 258 28.91 2.13 20.18
CA SER A 258 29.51 3.45 20.36
C SER A 258 29.65 4.11 18.97
N GLY A 259 29.57 5.45 18.91
CA GLY A 259 29.67 6.25 17.70
C GLY A 259 28.33 6.83 17.22
N ASP A 260 28.39 7.65 16.18
CA ASP A 260 27.20 8.32 15.65
C ASP A 260 26.30 7.34 14.88
N PRO A 261 24.97 7.45 15.04
CA PRO A 261 24.02 6.65 14.28
C PRO A 261 24.11 7.04 12.80
N LYS A 262 24.28 6.04 11.93
CA LYS A 262 24.20 6.19 10.48
C LYS A 262 22.87 5.64 9.99
N ARG A 263 22.44 6.10 8.82
CA ARG A 263 21.20 5.58 8.20
C ARG A 263 21.41 5.32 6.71
N SER A 264 20.59 4.45 6.16
CA SER A 264 20.42 4.25 4.73
C SER A 264 18.94 4.28 4.43
N GLN A 265 18.52 5.05 3.44
CA GLN A 265 17.13 5.07 3.01
C GLN A 265 16.87 3.90 2.09
N PHE A 266 15.86 3.10 2.41
CA PHE A 266 15.44 1.93 1.65
C PHE A 266 14.13 2.19 0.93
N LEU A 267 14.04 1.70 -0.31
CA LEU A 267 12.84 1.76 -1.14
C LEU A 267 12.64 0.43 -1.84
N LEU A 268 11.46 -0.16 -1.67
CA LEU A 268 11.00 -1.36 -2.36
C LEU A 268 9.75 -1.01 -3.16
N LEU A 269 9.78 -1.30 -4.47
CA LEU A 269 8.66 -1.06 -5.37
C LEU A 269 8.21 -2.37 -6.00
N GLN A 270 6.91 -2.54 -6.17
CA GLN A 270 6.28 -3.63 -6.88
C GLN A 270 5.43 -3.09 -8.01
N TYR A 271 5.63 -3.62 -9.21
CA TYR A 271 4.83 -3.31 -10.40
C TYR A 271 3.95 -4.49 -10.79
N GLU A 272 3.04 -4.29 -11.73
CA GLU A 272 2.16 -5.35 -12.24
C GLU A 272 2.96 -6.52 -12.84
N ASN A 273 4.05 -6.21 -13.55
CA ASN A 273 4.88 -7.19 -14.23
C ASN A 273 6.34 -6.74 -14.33
N THR A 274 7.22 -7.67 -14.72
CA THR A 274 8.66 -7.45 -14.84
C THR A 274 9.01 -6.41 -15.89
N GLU A 275 8.26 -6.33 -16.98
CA GLU A 275 8.55 -5.38 -18.07
C GLU A 275 8.32 -3.94 -17.62
N ARG A 276 7.21 -3.69 -16.91
CA ARG A 276 6.93 -2.38 -16.34
C ARG A 276 7.96 -1.98 -15.30
N ALA A 277 8.38 -2.91 -14.43
CA ALA A 277 9.45 -2.67 -13.47
C ALA A 277 10.77 -2.32 -14.16
N ARG A 278 11.12 -3.00 -15.27
CA ARG A 278 12.33 -2.71 -16.06
C ARG A 278 12.26 -1.31 -16.69
N GLN A 279 11.13 -0.93 -17.26
CA GLN A 279 10.95 0.40 -17.85
C GLN A 279 11.07 1.50 -16.81
N ALA A 280 10.44 1.32 -15.64
CA ALA A 280 10.55 2.24 -14.51
C ALA A 280 12.00 2.36 -14.01
N LEU A 281 12.73 1.24 -13.88
CA LEU A 281 14.15 1.26 -13.48
C LEU A 281 15.03 1.97 -14.50
N ASN A 282 14.79 1.77 -15.80
CA ASN A 282 15.53 2.48 -16.86
C ASN A 282 15.29 3.98 -16.82
N ARG A 283 14.02 4.40 -16.64
CA ARG A 283 13.66 5.83 -16.50
C ARG A 283 14.33 6.43 -15.25
N PHE A 284 14.27 5.73 -14.13
CA PHE A 284 14.95 6.14 -12.90
C PHE A 284 16.46 6.31 -13.12
N HIS A 285 17.10 5.30 -13.71
CA HIS A 285 18.55 5.35 -13.96
C HIS A 285 18.93 6.55 -14.83
N ASP A 286 18.21 6.76 -15.96
CA ASP A 286 18.47 7.84 -16.89
C ASP A 286 18.29 9.22 -16.29
N ALA A 287 17.30 9.39 -15.43
CA ALA A 287 16.96 10.65 -14.79
C ALA A 287 17.82 10.94 -13.54
N TYR A 288 18.03 9.91 -12.69
CA TYR A 288 18.72 10.10 -11.40
C TYR A 288 20.23 9.97 -11.50
N LEU A 289 20.74 9.21 -12.50
CA LEU A 289 22.16 8.95 -12.71
C LEU A 289 22.65 9.40 -14.10
N PRO A 290 22.49 10.68 -14.47
CA PRO A 290 22.80 11.14 -15.82
C PRO A 290 24.28 10.98 -16.20
N GLY A 291 25.20 10.98 -15.22
CA GLY A 291 26.64 10.73 -15.39
C GLY A 291 26.99 9.27 -15.66
N HIS A 292 26.09 8.33 -15.37
CA HIS A 292 26.31 6.88 -15.43
C HIS A 292 25.50 6.17 -16.53
N LYS A 293 25.03 6.91 -17.55
CA LYS A 293 24.16 6.35 -18.61
C LYS A 293 24.74 5.13 -19.36
N LYS A 294 26.05 4.99 -19.43
CA LYS A 294 26.74 3.84 -20.06
C LYS A 294 26.76 2.59 -19.19
N GLU A 295 26.48 2.71 -17.92
CA GLU A 295 26.48 1.62 -16.94
C GLU A 295 25.10 0.96 -16.79
N LYS A 296 24.20 1.18 -17.78
CA LYS A 296 22.85 0.64 -17.77
C LYS A 296 22.85 -0.86 -17.60
N THR A 297 21.96 -1.33 -16.77
CA THR A 297 21.81 -2.70 -16.27
C THR A 297 21.51 -3.76 -17.34
N ALA A 298 21.17 -3.35 -18.59
CA ALA A 298 20.87 -4.30 -19.67
C ALA A 298 22.05 -5.17 -20.10
N GLU A 299 23.27 -4.76 -19.77
CA GLU A 299 24.52 -5.48 -20.18
C GLU A 299 25.27 -6.09 -18.98
N LYS A 300 24.99 -5.70 -17.74
CA LYS A 300 25.53 -6.42 -16.58
C LYS A 300 24.79 -7.72 -16.44
N ALA A 301 25.53 -8.82 -16.23
CA ALA A 301 24.97 -10.17 -16.07
C ALA A 301 23.67 -10.12 -15.29
N ALA A 302 22.58 -10.62 -15.88
CA ALA A 302 21.26 -10.63 -15.27
C ALA A 302 21.36 -11.16 -13.84
N GLY A 303 21.09 -10.30 -12.84
CA GLY A 303 21.11 -10.66 -11.44
C GLY A 303 22.14 -9.96 -10.54
N SER A 304 23.08 -9.16 -11.06
CA SER A 304 24.02 -8.42 -10.21
C SER A 304 23.46 -7.04 -9.81
N PRO A 305 23.68 -6.59 -8.55
CA PRO A 305 23.30 -5.23 -8.14
C PRO A 305 24.18 -4.18 -8.84
N SER A 306 23.59 -3.01 -9.10
CA SER A 306 24.31 -1.81 -9.50
C SER A 306 24.66 -0.98 -8.27
N LEU A 307 25.88 -0.44 -8.20
CA LEU A 307 26.40 0.29 -7.06
C LEU A 307 27.06 1.59 -7.55
N PHE A 308 26.73 2.72 -6.90
CA PHE A 308 27.21 4.05 -7.29
C PHE A 308 27.62 4.85 -6.06
N LYS A 309 28.71 5.60 -6.17
CA LYS A 309 29.09 6.61 -5.18
C LYS A 309 28.49 7.94 -5.61
N LEU A 310 27.65 8.53 -4.76
CA LEU A 310 27.02 9.83 -4.93
C LEU A 310 27.57 10.83 -3.87
N GLU A 311 27.13 12.07 -3.93
CA GLU A 311 27.57 13.12 -2.99
C GLU A 311 27.10 12.82 -1.55
N ASP A 312 25.87 12.30 -1.40
CA ASP A 312 25.21 11.98 -0.13
C ASP A 312 25.51 10.58 0.41
N GLY A 313 26.29 9.78 -0.30
CA GLY A 313 26.64 8.42 0.12
C GLY A 313 26.68 7.41 -1.00
N TRP A 314 26.55 6.14 -0.66
CA TRP A 314 26.46 5.05 -1.62
C TRP A 314 25.02 4.71 -1.93
N MET A 315 24.75 4.49 -3.21
CA MET A 315 23.47 3.99 -3.70
C MET A 315 23.64 2.62 -4.33
N ALA A 316 22.72 1.71 -4.04
CA ALA A 316 22.64 0.41 -4.71
C ALA A 316 21.21 0.15 -5.17
N TYR A 317 21.05 -0.49 -6.34
CA TYR A 317 19.74 -0.97 -6.78
C TYR A 317 19.81 -2.30 -7.51
N LYS A 318 18.66 -2.98 -7.57
CA LYS A 318 18.49 -4.26 -8.29
C LYS A 318 17.06 -4.44 -8.76
N LEU A 319 16.90 -4.99 -9.96
CA LEU A 319 15.63 -5.53 -10.47
C LEU A 319 15.50 -7.00 -10.08
N ILE A 320 14.39 -7.38 -9.45
CA ILE A 320 14.11 -8.74 -8.98
C ILE A 320 12.68 -9.11 -9.41
N GLY A 321 12.55 -9.77 -10.56
CA GLY A 321 11.24 -10.03 -11.16
C GLY A 321 10.47 -8.73 -11.39
N LYS A 322 9.29 -8.58 -10.81
CA LYS A 322 8.47 -7.36 -10.88
C LYS A 322 8.79 -6.30 -9.82
N HIS A 323 9.87 -6.50 -9.03
CA HIS A 323 10.25 -5.61 -7.94
C HIS A 323 11.52 -4.84 -8.28
N ILE A 324 11.59 -3.60 -7.81
CA ILE A 324 12.81 -2.80 -7.76
C ILE A 324 13.18 -2.58 -6.30
N VAL A 325 14.41 -2.89 -5.96
CA VAL A 325 15.00 -2.60 -4.63
C VAL A 325 16.03 -1.52 -4.79
N ILE A 326 15.94 -0.44 -4.00
CA ILE A 326 16.90 0.66 -4.01
C ILE A 326 17.32 0.99 -2.58
N VAL A 327 18.60 1.24 -2.39
CA VAL A 327 19.21 1.75 -1.15
C VAL A 327 19.90 3.05 -1.47
N PHE A 328 19.60 4.12 -0.74
CA PHE A 328 20.22 5.44 -0.89
C PHE A 328 20.97 5.81 0.39
N GLU A 329 21.87 6.80 0.26
CA GLU A 329 22.56 7.46 1.37
C GLU A 329 23.32 6.46 2.29
N SER A 330 23.75 5.33 1.75
CA SER A 330 24.49 4.37 2.57
C SER A 330 25.90 4.90 2.88
N PRO A 331 26.40 4.74 4.12
CA PRO A 331 27.71 5.29 4.51
C PRO A 331 28.88 4.62 3.76
N ASP A 332 28.71 3.37 3.37
CA ASP A 332 29.71 2.54 2.69
C ASP A 332 29.04 1.55 1.72
N PRO A 333 29.80 1.02 0.73
CA PRO A 333 29.25 0.10 -0.27
C PRO A 333 28.83 -1.25 0.32
N GLU A 334 29.50 -1.72 1.36
CA GLU A 334 29.22 -2.99 2.03
C GLU A 334 27.85 -2.94 2.70
N SER A 335 27.55 -1.87 3.40
CA SER A 335 26.24 -1.64 4.04
C SER A 335 25.12 -1.56 2.99
N ALA A 336 25.34 -0.83 1.88
CA ALA A 336 24.35 -0.75 0.79
C ALA A 336 24.03 -2.12 0.22
N LEU A 337 25.07 -2.93 -0.07
CA LEU A 337 24.90 -4.26 -0.61
C LEU A 337 24.29 -5.24 0.40
N ALA A 338 24.65 -5.17 1.67
CA ALA A 338 24.10 -6.03 2.72
C ALA A 338 22.58 -5.80 2.88
N ILE A 339 22.15 -4.53 2.92
CA ILE A 339 20.72 -4.16 2.99
C ILE A 339 19.98 -4.70 1.77
N LEU A 340 20.52 -4.48 0.56
CA LEU A 340 19.91 -4.94 -0.68
C LEU A 340 19.80 -6.47 -0.73
N GLN A 341 20.87 -7.21 -0.46
CA GLN A 341 20.92 -8.68 -0.52
C GLN A 341 19.99 -9.34 0.50
N LYS A 342 19.88 -8.77 1.71
CA LYS A 342 18.97 -9.31 2.73
C LYS A 342 17.50 -9.16 2.30
N ASN A 343 17.15 -8.01 1.72
CA ASN A 343 15.80 -7.77 1.19
C ASN A 343 15.51 -8.67 -0.03
N GLU A 344 16.47 -8.83 -0.95
CA GLU A 344 16.37 -9.78 -2.06
C GLU A 344 16.10 -11.20 -1.56
N SER A 345 16.88 -11.67 -0.59
CA SER A 345 16.72 -13.02 -0.02
C SER A 345 15.32 -13.23 0.57
N ASN A 346 14.74 -12.21 1.20
CA ASN A 346 13.38 -12.26 1.74
C ASN A 346 12.30 -12.26 0.63
N LEU A 347 12.49 -11.45 -0.42
CA LEU A 347 11.61 -11.43 -1.60
C LEU A 347 11.55 -12.83 -2.26
N LEU A 348 12.69 -13.45 -2.49
CA LEU A 348 12.76 -14.77 -3.14
C LEU A 348 12.16 -15.88 -2.28
N LYS A 349 12.33 -15.83 -0.95
CA LYS A 349 11.75 -16.83 -0.03
C LYS A 349 10.23 -16.74 0.06
N LYS A 350 9.67 -15.54 0.05
CA LYS A 350 8.22 -15.32 0.21
C LYS A 350 7.47 -15.27 -1.12
N GLY A 351 8.14 -14.96 -2.23
CA GLY A 351 7.57 -15.00 -3.59
C GLY A 351 7.53 -16.39 -4.23
N GLY A 352 8.22 -17.38 -3.68
CA GLY A 352 8.22 -18.78 -4.16
C GLY A 352 7.13 -19.68 -3.57
N GLY A 353 6.19 -19.12 -2.80
CA GLY A 353 5.10 -19.84 -2.11
C GLY A 353 3.70 -19.52 -2.65
N SER A 354 3.57 -19.03 -3.88
CA SER A 354 2.26 -18.78 -4.52
C SER A 354 2.12 -19.60 -5.79
#